data_2871b547dc7debb5be58283a94df56d2
#
_entry.id   2871b547dc7debb5be58283a94df56d2
#
_cell.length_a   1.000
_cell.length_b   1.000
_cell.length_c   1.000
_cell.angle_alpha   90.00
_cell.angle_beta   90.00
_cell.angle_gamma   90.00
#
_symmetry.space_group_name_H-M   'P 1'
#
loop_
_entity.id
_entity.type
_entity.pdbx_description
1 polymer ?
#
loop_
_entity_poly.entity_id
_entity_poly.type
_entity_poly.pdbx_seq_one_letter_code
_entity_poly.pdbx_strand_id
1 'polypeptide(L)'
;MVFSSNTELNLYRLAENIFAEIKNFDENLPPEFEIVATIDKKSFVLENVYSWSEELLIFNGHEFNSNLPVKFLINAKNLRLCLSARPLSKERPELKRRPIGFASENFSPRK
;
A
#
# COMPACT_ATOMS: atom_id res chain seq x y z
N MET A 1 14.72 -18.65 -24.68
CA MET A 1 14.16 -17.89 -23.59
C MET A 1 12.67 -17.70 -23.79
N VAL A 2 11.92 -18.04 -22.85
CA VAL A 2 10.49 -18.00 -22.98
C VAL A 2 9.95 -16.90 -22.09
N PHE A 3 9.55 -15.80 -22.71
CA PHE A 3 9.04 -14.68 -21.94
C PHE A 3 7.54 -14.70 -21.78
N SER A 4 6.84 -15.26 -22.76
CA SER A 4 5.38 -15.25 -22.69
C SER A 4 4.88 -16.06 -21.52
N SER A 5 5.57 -17.15 -21.19
CA SER A 5 5.13 -17.95 -20.06
C SER A 5 5.45 -17.29 -18.72
N ASN A 6 6.27 -16.25 -18.74
CA ASN A 6 6.63 -15.55 -17.51
C ASN A 6 5.78 -14.32 -17.26
N THR A 7 4.86 -14.02 -18.15
CA THR A 7 4.09 -12.80 -18.02
C THR A 7 3.28 -12.79 -16.72
N GLU A 8 2.58 -13.87 -16.46
CA GLU A 8 1.78 -13.94 -15.24
C GLU A 8 2.66 -13.96 -14.00
N LEU A 9 3.77 -14.69 -14.07
CA LEU A 9 4.70 -14.70 -12.95
C LEU A 9 5.27 -13.33 -12.69
N ASN A 10 5.58 -12.59 -13.75
CA ASN A 10 6.12 -11.26 -13.58
C ASN A 10 5.11 -10.31 -12.94
N LEU A 11 3.86 -10.44 -13.30
CA LEU A 11 2.82 -9.62 -12.68
C LEU A 11 2.65 -9.95 -11.22
N TYR A 12 2.69 -11.24 -10.90
CA TYR A 12 2.60 -11.66 -9.52
C TYR A 12 3.78 -11.13 -8.73
N ARG A 13 4.96 -11.23 -9.30
CA ARG A 13 6.14 -10.69 -8.64
C ARG A 13 6.10 -9.18 -8.52
N LEU A 14 5.46 -8.52 -9.46
CA LEU A 14 5.32 -7.07 -9.38
C LEU A 14 4.53 -6.70 -8.15
N ALA A 15 3.41 -7.36 -7.91
CA ALA A 15 2.63 -7.08 -6.70
C ALA A 15 3.43 -7.39 -5.45
N GLU A 16 4.14 -8.50 -5.45
CA GLU A 16 4.98 -8.85 -4.30
C GLU A 16 6.08 -7.82 -4.08
N ASN A 17 6.67 -7.35 -5.16
CA ASN A 17 7.71 -6.34 -5.06
C ASN A 17 7.16 -5.03 -4.52
N ILE A 18 5.97 -4.66 -4.95
CA ILE A 18 5.33 -3.46 -4.44
C ILE A 18 5.07 -3.61 -2.95
N PHE A 19 4.55 -4.77 -2.53
CA PHE A 19 4.34 -5.03 -1.12
C PHE A 19 5.64 -4.93 -0.33
N ALA A 20 6.70 -5.53 -0.88
CA ALA A 20 7.99 -5.53 -0.20
C ALA A 20 8.53 -4.13 -0.03
N GLU A 21 8.38 -3.28 -1.04
CA GLU A 21 8.85 -1.92 -0.94
C GLU A 21 8.07 -1.12 0.10
N ILE A 22 6.76 -1.30 0.11
CA ILE A 22 5.94 -0.62 1.10
C ILE A 22 6.30 -1.09 2.50
N LYS A 23 6.46 -2.39 2.66
CA LYS A 23 6.80 -2.96 3.95
C LYS A 23 8.16 -2.47 4.42
N ASN A 24 9.11 -2.40 3.51
CA ASN A 24 10.42 -1.90 3.84
C ASN A 24 10.37 -0.43 4.28
N PHE A 25 9.60 0.37 3.57
CA PHE A 25 9.41 1.76 3.94
C PHE A 25 8.81 1.87 5.33
N ASP A 26 7.79 1.06 5.59
CA ASP A 26 7.10 1.06 6.87
C ASP A 26 8.05 0.65 8.01
N GLU A 27 8.83 -0.38 7.78
CA GLU A 27 9.69 -0.88 8.84
C GLU A 27 10.84 0.05 9.17
N ASN A 28 11.24 0.88 8.22
CA ASN A 28 12.34 1.80 8.43
C ASN A 28 11.90 3.19 8.83
N LEU A 29 10.61 3.40 8.95
CA LEU A 29 10.08 4.72 9.31
C LEU A 29 9.80 4.75 10.81
N PRO A 30 10.24 5.82 11.51
CA PRO A 30 9.93 5.92 12.94
C PRO A 30 8.43 5.89 13.17
N PRO A 31 7.99 5.32 14.31
CA PRO A 31 6.57 5.13 14.54
C PRO A 31 5.79 6.43 14.75
N GLU A 32 6.48 7.54 14.93
CA GLU A 32 5.83 8.82 15.11
C GLU A 32 5.33 9.42 13.80
N PHE A 33 5.64 8.77 12.68
CA PHE A 33 5.23 9.26 11.37
C PHE A 33 4.18 8.33 10.78
N GLU A 34 3.36 8.89 9.93
CA GLU A 34 2.41 8.08 9.15
C GLU A 34 2.83 8.09 7.71
N ILE A 35 2.42 7.06 6.99
CA ILE A 35 2.82 6.88 5.61
C ILE A 35 1.75 7.48 4.72
N VAL A 36 2.21 8.33 3.81
CA VAL A 36 1.33 8.97 2.84
C VAL A 36 1.61 8.33 1.49
N ALA A 37 0.56 7.84 0.88
CA ALA A 37 0.63 7.30 -0.47
C ALA A 37 0.06 8.31 -1.44
N THR A 38 0.73 8.48 -2.56
CA THR A 38 0.23 9.33 -3.63
C THR A 38 0.11 8.49 -4.88
N ILE A 39 -1.10 8.41 -5.40
CA ILE A 39 -1.41 7.68 -6.61
C ILE A 39 -2.23 8.61 -7.49
N ASP A 40 -1.75 8.81 -8.73
CA ASP A 40 -2.45 9.66 -9.70
C ASP A 40 -2.76 11.03 -9.11
N LYS A 41 -1.76 11.61 -8.47
CA LYS A 41 -1.84 12.96 -7.91
C LYS A 41 -2.76 13.08 -6.69
N LYS A 42 -3.28 11.97 -6.22
CA LYS A 42 -4.09 11.99 -5.01
C LYS A 42 -3.29 11.38 -3.86
N SER A 43 -3.22 12.13 -2.77
CA SER A 43 -2.47 11.70 -1.58
C SER A 43 -3.43 11.35 -0.46
N PHE A 44 -3.09 10.32 0.29
CA PHE A 44 -3.91 9.89 1.40
C PHE A 44 -3.02 9.11 2.37
N VAL A 45 -3.51 8.96 3.61
CA VAL A 45 -2.79 8.16 4.60
C VAL A 45 -3.04 6.70 4.31
N LEU A 46 -1.97 5.94 4.12
CA LEU A 46 -2.07 4.55 3.73
C LEU A 46 -2.25 3.67 4.97
N GLU A 47 -3.22 2.77 4.92
CA GLU A 47 -3.48 1.87 6.03
C GLU A 47 -3.22 0.42 5.67
N ASN A 48 -3.63 0.01 4.48
CA ASN A 48 -3.36 -1.35 4.06
C ASN A 48 -3.40 -1.46 2.55
N VAL A 49 -2.83 -2.55 2.07
CA VAL A 49 -2.78 -2.86 0.66
C VAL A 49 -3.29 -4.28 0.49
N TYR A 50 -4.12 -4.49 -0.48
CA TYR A 50 -4.77 -5.75 -0.71
C TYR A 50 -4.58 -6.14 -2.17
N SER A 51 -4.21 -7.38 -2.41
CA SER A 51 -4.08 -7.90 -3.76
C SER A 51 -5.32 -8.71 -4.08
N TRP A 52 -6.18 -8.16 -4.92
CA TRP A 52 -7.40 -8.84 -5.32
C TRP A 52 -7.10 -9.96 -6.29
N SER A 53 -6.26 -9.67 -7.25
CA SER A 53 -5.84 -10.63 -8.25
C SER A 53 -4.40 -10.33 -8.60
N GLU A 54 -3.88 -11.06 -9.55
CA GLU A 54 -2.49 -10.85 -9.96
C GLU A 54 -2.25 -9.46 -10.52
N GLU A 55 -3.29 -8.84 -11.03
CA GLU A 55 -3.15 -7.53 -11.67
C GLU A 55 -3.73 -6.40 -10.86
N LEU A 56 -4.66 -6.68 -9.98
CA LEU A 56 -5.41 -5.60 -9.31
C LEU A 56 -4.97 -5.45 -7.88
N LEU A 57 -4.52 -4.26 -7.56
CA LEU A 57 -4.18 -3.88 -6.20
C LEU A 57 -5.19 -2.89 -5.67
N ILE A 58 -5.48 -3.01 -4.40
CA ILE A 58 -6.40 -2.11 -3.72
C ILE A 58 -5.65 -1.47 -2.58
N PHE A 59 -5.57 -0.15 -2.60
CA PHE A 59 -4.94 0.62 -1.54
C PHE A 59 -6.03 1.27 -0.71
N ASN A 60 -6.00 1.04 0.57
CA ASN A 60 -6.99 1.59 1.49
C ASN A 60 -6.32 2.55 2.46
N GLY A 61 -7.03 3.61 2.76
CA GLY A 61 -6.53 4.59 3.69
C GLY A 61 -7.61 5.61 4.02
N HIS A 62 -7.19 6.78 4.41
CA HIS A 62 -8.14 7.85 4.74
C HIS A 62 -7.55 9.19 4.33
N GLU A 63 -8.43 10.16 4.15
CA GLU A 63 -8.03 11.51 3.79
C GLU A 63 -7.38 12.20 4.98
N PHE A 64 -6.58 13.22 4.66
CA PHE A 64 -5.79 13.89 5.68
C PHE A 64 -6.66 14.57 6.73
N ASN A 65 -7.65 15.32 6.28
CA ASN A 65 -8.35 16.23 7.19
C ASN A 65 -9.69 15.71 7.62
N SER A 66 -10.34 14.96 6.75
CA SER A 66 -11.71 14.53 7.02
C SER A 66 -11.79 13.13 7.60
N ASN A 67 -10.69 12.37 7.48
CA ASN A 67 -10.65 10.96 7.89
C ASN A 67 -11.65 10.10 7.13
N LEU A 68 -12.12 10.59 5.99
CA LEU A 68 -12.99 9.79 5.15
C LEU A 68 -12.19 8.68 4.50
N PRO A 69 -12.78 7.51 4.33
CA PRO A 69 -12.04 6.40 3.74
C PRO A 69 -11.71 6.66 2.29
N VAL A 70 -10.57 6.16 1.89
CA VAL A 70 -10.11 6.23 0.51
C VAL A 70 -9.80 4.81 0.07
N LYS A 71 -10.27 4.46 -1.12
CA LYS A 71 -9.97 3.17 -1.70
C LYS A 71 -9.56 3.40 -3.15
N PHE A 72 -8.36 2.91 -3.48
CA PHE A 72 -7.83 3.03 -4.82
C PHE A 72 -7.69 1.63 -5.42
N LEU A 73 -8.39 1.40 -6.49
CA LEU A 73 -8.27 0.14 -7.23
C LEU A 73 -7.46 0.43 -8.48
N ILE A 74 -6.33 -0.23 -8.61
CA ILE A 74 -5.44 0.09 -9.71
C ILE A 74 -4.76 -1.16 -10.23
N ASN A 75 -4.56 -1.18 -11.54
CA ASN A 75 -3.82 -2.25 -12.17
C ASN A 75 -2.35 -2.08 -11.84
N ALA A 76 -1.71 -3.17 -11.37
CA ALA A 76 -0.34 -3.10 -10.90
C ALA A 76 0.61 -2.60 -11.98
N LYS A 77 0.32 -2.90 -13.23
CA LYS A 77 1.20 -2.47 -14.31
C LYS A 77 1.17 -0.96 -14.52
N ASN A 78 0.08 -0.33 -14.12
CA ASN A 78 -0.09 1.10 -14.34
C ASN A 78 0.15 1.91 -13.08
N LEU A 79 0.56 1.25 -12.02
CA LEU A 79 0.71 1.91 -10.74
C LEU A 79 1.90 2.85 -10.74
N ARG A 80 1.65 4.08 -10.34
CA ARG A 80 2.70 5.04 -10.04
C ARG A 80 2.48 5.47 -8.61
N LEU A 81 3.30 4.92 -7.74
CA LEU A 81 3.12 5.09 -6.32
C LEU A 81 4.28 5.88 -5.76
N CYS A 82 3.97 6.91 -5.03
CA CYS A 82 4.96 7.65 -4.27
C CYS A 82 4.63 7.49 -2.79
N LEU A 83 5.62 7.09 -2.03
CA LEU A 83 5.48 6.98 -0.59
C LEU A 83 6.23 8.12 0.07
N SER A 84 5.60 8.72 1.03
CA SER A 84 6.25 9.76 1.82
C SER A 84 5.76 9.62 3.24
N ALA A 85 6.28 10.47 4.11
CA ALA A 85 5.96 10.39 5.52
C ALA A 85 5.57 11.77 6.02
N ARG A 86 4.69 11.79 7.00
CA ARG A 86 4.42 13.02 7.71
C ARG A 86 4.23 12.70 9.17
N PRO A 87 4.52 13.65 10.05
CA PRO A 87 4.37 13.39 11.48
C PRO A 87 2.90 13.12 11.83
N LEU A 88 2.72 12.23 12.79
CA LEU A 88 1.41 12.06 13.41
C LEU A 88 1.07 13.32 14.17
N SER A 89 -0.17 13.38 14.66
CA SER A 89 -0.65 14.59 15.32
C SER A 89 0.29 15.02 16.43
N LYS A 90 0.65 16.30 16.42
CA LYS A 90 1.49 16.84 17.48
C LYS A 90 0.76 16.96 18.80
N GLU A 91 -0.55 16.97 18.75
CA GLU A 91 -1.35 17.05 19.96
C GLU A 91 -1.38 15.76 20.75
N ARG A 92 -0.97 14.68 20.11
CA ARG A 92 -0.98 13.37 20.74
C ARG A 92 0.32 12.65 20.44
N PRO A 93 1.41 13.13 21.05
CA PRO A 93 2.72 12.56 20.71
C PRO A 93 2.88 11.11 21.10
N GLU A 94 2.01 10.61 21.96
CA GLU A 94 2.08 9.20 22.34
C GLU A 94 1.53 8.29 21.26
N LEU A 95 0.87 8.86 20.25
CA LEU A 95 0.32 8.04 19.18
C LEU A 95 1.43 7.46 18.33
N LYS A 96 1.23 6.23 17.94
CA LYS A 96 2.11 5.53 17.03
C LYS A 96 1.29 4.96 15.92
N ARG A 97 1.85 4.96 14.72
CA ARG A 97 1.10 4.43 13.61
C ARG A 97 1.03 2.92 13.71
N ARG A 98 -0.02 2.38 13.18
CA ARG A 98 -0.14 0.94 13.05
C ARG A 98 0.68 0.47 11.85
N PRO A 99 1.26 -0.72 11.91
CA PRO A 99 1.92 -1.26 10.72
C PRO A 99 0.94 -1.34 9.55
N ILE A 100 1.49 -1.18 8.35
CA ILE A 100 0.68 -1.32 7.16
C ILE A 100 0.21 -2.77 7.06
N GLY A 101 -1.08 -2.95 6.81
CA GLY A 101 -1.63 -4.28 6.61
C GLY A 101 -1.49 -4.73 5.18
N PHE A 102 -1.22 -6.01 5.02
CA PHE A 102 -1.11 -6.60 3.69
C PHE A 102 -1.99 -7.84 3.63
N ALA A 103 -2.67 -7.99 2.51
CA ALA A 103 -3.52 -9.15 2.32
C ALA A 103 -3.58 -9.47 0.85
N SER A 104 -3.89 -10.71 0.56
CA SER A 104 -4.05 -11.18 -0.80
C SER A 104 -5.25 -12.11 -0.83
N GLU A 105 -6.00 -12.02 -1.90
CA GLU A 105 -7.14 -12.89 -2.06
C GLU A 105 -6.72 -14.34 -2.00
N ASN A 106 -5.55 -14.64 -2.54
CA ASN A 106 -5.07 -16.01 -2.59
C ASN A 106 -4.59 -16.51 -1.23
N PHE A 107 -4.22 -15.61 -0.34
CA PHE A 107 -3.68 -15.99 0.96
C PHE A 107 -4.67 -15.80 2.07
N SER A 108 -5.70 -15.05 1.80
CA SER A 108 -6.64 -14.68 2.83
C SER A 108 -7.32 -15.92 3.36
N PRO A 109 -7.24 -16.19 4.65
CA PRO A 109 -8.00 -17.31 5.19
C PRO A 109 -9.47 -16.96 5.08
N ARG A 110 -10.20 -17.85 4.49
CA ARG A 110 -11.63 -17.63 4.32
C ARG A 110 -12.35 -18.25 5.50
N LYS A 111 -13.27 -17.53 5.97
CA LYS A 111 -14.02 -17.99 7.13
C LYS A 111 -15.28 -18.57 6.70
#